data_613e735b194b9b327669d1e5b13f5f28
#
_entry.id   613e735b194b9b327669d1e5b13f5f28
#
_cell.length_a   1.000
_cell.length_b   1.000
_cell.length_c   1.000
_cell.angle_alpha   90.00
_cell.angle_beta   90.00
_cell.angle_gamma   90.00
#
_symmetry.space_group_name_H-M   'P 1'
#
loop_
_entity.id
_entity.type
_entity.pdbx_description
1 polymer ?
#
loop_
_entity_poly.entity_id
_entity_poly.type
_entity_poly.pdbx_seq_one_letter_code
_entity_poly.pdbx_strand_id
1 'polypeptide(L)'
;MRICPVKAIGVDMKTEFPSIIPDRCIGCGSCYRACSPAAISYRSSLEETKALLASGDKIAAICDPTISGEFHDITDYRKFVEMIKQLGFTYVSEVSFGVDLVARKYKELFNNFKGKYKISANCPAVVSFIEKYHPHLITNLAPIVSPMAATAKVMRQLYGQDIRIVFIGPCIAIKDEALIYTGDATINAVLTFVELRELFNQFNIRESQVEFDEFDPPLGYKGSLYPISNGILQSVEISEDLLNGSVITTEGRNNMVDAIKEFDSRIDTIKRHFNIFYDEGCLMGPGTSPGGEKFLRMTLVTDYANKRLKNFDQGTWERGMASFENLDLSRQFIPDDQRIPVPSDEKIQEVLKMINREGQLHNEIGCEACGYTNCRDFAIAVAQGLATTEMCHVFSGSNRQEYIRTLRLTNEKLSKTKSALKESEERAKQDQETQKESSEIISSMLQKLVSGVVIVDETLKIIQSNRAFIRILGEEAGMVDEVIPGLAGADLKSLLPVHFYKMFSYVLTSDESIENKDVIYKDNKLSVSVFPIRSHKFAGAILRDMYVPEVRKEQIINRLSEVIDENFDMVQKIAFLLGEGAAKTEQMLNSVIESHQNQAKK
;
A
#
# COMPACT_ATOMS: atom_id res chain seq x y z
N MET A 1 9.55 10.14 -0.94
CA MET A 1 10.76 10.32 -1.73
C MET A 1 11.26 11.78 -1.74
N ARG A 2 10.40 12.80 -1.91
CA ARG A 2 10.78 14.24 -1.93
C ARG A 2 11.59 14.71 -0.72
N ILE A 3 11.29 14.13 0.45
CA ILE A 3 11.92 14.55 1.71
C ILE A 3 13.37 14.08 1.85
N CYS A 4 13.81 13.10 1.07
CA CYS A 4 15.17 12.55 1.19
C CYS A 4 16.19 13.44 0.45
N PRO A 5 17.17 14.04 1.15
CA PRO A 5 18.15 14.94 0.52
C PRO A 5 19.13 14.20 -0.40
N VAL A 6 19.30 12.90 -0.20
CA VAL A 6 20.27 12.04 -0.90
C VAL A 6 19.62 11.01 -1.83
N LYS A 7 18.31 11.13 -2.04
CA LYS A 7 17.57 10.20 -2.91
C LYS A 7 17.80 8.73 -2.53
N ALA A 8 17.85 8.44 -1.22
CA ALA A 8 17.99 7.09 -0.67
C ALA A 8 16.64 6.36 -0.54
N ILE A 9 15.56 6.88 -1.14
CA ILE A 9 14.25 6.23 -1.21
C ILE A 9 13.96 5.94 -2.67
N GLY A 10 13.99 4.68 -3.02
CA GLY A 10 13.62 4.16 -4.34
C GLY A 10 12.20 3.59 -4.35
N VAL A 11 11.76 3.11 -5.50
CA VAL A 11 10.55 2.30 -5.66
C VAL A 11 10.98 0.86 -5.87
N ASP A 12 10.48 -0.04 -5.05
CA ASP A 12 10.64 -1.47 -5.31
C ASP A 12 9.77 -1.84 -6.53
N MET A 13 10.43 -2.27 -7.60
CA MET A 13 9.77 -2.56 -8.89
C MET A 13 8.81 -3.76 -8.83
N LYS A 14 8.84 -4.57 -7.77
CA LYS A 14 7.93 -5.73 -7.61
C LYS A 14 6.68 -5.37 -6.82
N THR A 15 6.85 -4.56 -5.77
CA THR A 15 5.76 -4.20 -4.86
C THR A 15 5.17 -2.83 -5.16
N GLU A 16 5.85 -2.01 -5.99
CA GLU A 16 5.54 -0.61 -6.28
C GLU A 16 5.53 0.30 -5.02
N PHE A 17 5.98 -0.21 -3.87
CA PHE A 17 6.09 0.57 -2.65
C PHE A 17 7.44 1.28 -2.53
N PRO A 18 7.47 2.45 -1.88
CA PRO A 18 8.73 3.12 -1.57
C PRO A 18 9.54 2.29 -0.57
N SER A 19 10.83 2.07 -0.87
CA SER A 19 11.79 1.39 -0.01
C SER A 19 13.01 2.25 0.25
N ILE A 20 13.60 2.11 1.43
CA ILE A 20 14.85 2.79 1.78
C ILE A 20 16.02 1.97 1.26
N ILE A 21 16.98 2.64 0.62
CA ILE A 21 18.25 2.07 0.17
C ILE A 21 19.29 2.32 1.28
N PRO A 22 19.63 1.31 2.10
CA PRO A 22 20.41 1.51 3.32
C PRO A 22 21.78 2.13 3.06
N ASP A 23 22.51 1.64 2.05
CA ASP A 23 23.86 2.11 1.73
C ASP A 23 23.88 3.60 1.36
N ARG A 24 22.81 4.10 0.77
CA ARG A 24 22.67 5.51 0.41
C ARG A 24 22.14 6.38 1.56
N CYS A 25 21.54 5.77 2.57
CA CYS A 25 20.91 6.50 3.68
C CYS A 25 21.97 7.18 4.55
N ILE A 26 21.69 8.41 4.98
CA ILE A 26 22.52 9.17 5.94
C ILE A 26 21.92 9.21 7.35
N GLY A 27 20.91 8.41 7.63
CA GLY A 27 20.27 8.30 8.94
C GLY A 27 19.52 9.56 9.42
N CYS A 28 19.30 10.57 8.58
CA CYS A 28 18.76 11.86 9.00
C CYS A 28 17.32 11.88 9.54
N GLY A 29 16.54 10.82 9.32
CA GLY A 29 15.17 10.68 9.85
C GLY A 29 14.09 11.54 9.22
N SER A 30 14.39 12.35 8.18
CA SER A 30 13.38 13.20 7.53
C SER A 30 12.21 12.40 6.95
N CYS A 31 12.46 11.21 6.40
CA CYS A 31 11.42 10.33 5.88
C CYS A 31 10.53 9.76 6.99
N TYR A 32 11.12 9.41 8.12
CA TYR A 32 10.40 8.96 9.32
C TYR A 32 9.41 10.03 9.81
N ARG A 33 9.89 11.27 9.97
CA ARG A 33 9.04 12.40 10.42
C ARG A 33 7.94 12.78 9.44
N ALA A 34 8.22 12.68 8.12
CA ALA A 34 7.26 13.07 7.09
C ALA A 34 6.23 11.99 6.76
N CYS A 35 6.38 10.79 7.29
CA CYS A 35 5.49 9.66 6.99
C CYS A 35 4.23 9.71 7.84
N SER A 36 3.18 10.38 7.36
CA SER A 36 1.90 10.46 8.09
C SER A 36 1.25 9.12 8.43
N PRO A 37 1.32 8.05 7.56
CA PRO A 37 0.81 6.75 7.94
C PRO A 37 1.74 5.94 8.85
N ALA A 38 2.86 6.52 9.35
CA ALA A 38 3.86 5.86 10.19
C ALA A 38 4.41 4.53 9.62
N ALA A 39 4.47 4.42 8.28
CA ALA A 39 4.95 3.22 7.58
C ALA A 39 6.49 3.12 7.53
N ILE A 40 7.20 4.18 7.96
CA ILE A 40 8.66 4.21 8.03
C ILE A 40 9.04 4.17 9.50
N SER A 41 9.89 3.22 9.85
CA SER A 41 10.48 3.08 11.18
C SER A 41 12.00 3.18 11.10
N TYR A 42 12.63 3.38 12.24
CA TYR A 42 14.08 3.25 12.41
C TYR A 42 14.39 2.00 13.27
N ARG A 43 15.64 1.58 13.28
CA ARG A 43 16.09 0.45 14.11
C ARG A 43 15.87 0.79 15.58
N SER A 44 15.00 0.05 16.25
CA SER A 44 14.79 0.18 17.69
C SER A 44 15.91 -0.49 18.47
N SER A 45 16.33 0.14 19.56
CA SER A 45 17.29 -0.44 20.52
C SER A 45 16.65 -0.78 21.88
N LEU A 46 15.32 -0.87 21.93
CA LEU A 46 14.57 -1.17 23.17
C LEU A 46 14.94 -2.55 23.72
N GLU A 47 14.84 -3.60 22.90
CA GLU A 47 15.11 -4.97 23.34
C GLU A 47 16.60 -5.18 23.68
N GLU A 48 17.49 -4.56 22.91
CA GLU A 48 18.93 -4.56 23.17
C GLU A 48 19.25 -3.91 24.53
N THR A 49 18.62 -2.78 24.82
CA THR A 49 18.80 -2.08 26.11
C THR A 49 18.20 -2.90 27.26
N LYS A 50 17.01 -3.48 27.11
CA LYS A 50 16.42 -4.37 28.14
C LYS A 50 17.33 -5.56 28.44
N ALA A 51 17.92 -6.17 27.41
CA ALA A 51 18.86 -7.28 27.59
C ALA A 51 20.12 -6.84 28.37
N LEU A 52 20.65 -5.64 28.09
CA LEU A 52 21.73 -5.06 28.85
C LEU A 52 21.33 -4.82 30.32
N LEU A 53 20.18 -4.22 30.58
CA LEU A 53 19.70 -3.96 31.95
C LEU A 53 19.48 -5.25 32.75
N ALA A 54 19.14 -6.34 32.07
CA ALA A 54 18.97 -7.66 32.70
C ALA A 54 20.27 -8.46 32.84
N SER A 55 21.41 -8.01 32.26
CA SER A 55 22.67 -8.76 32.24
C SER A 55 23.39 -8.85 33.59
N GLY A 56 23.10 -7.91 34.49
CA GLY A 56 23.85 -7.75 35.75
C GLY A 56 25.18 -7.00 35.61
N ASP A 57 25.54 -6.52 34.42
CA ASP A 57 26.69 -5.67 34.18
C ASP A 57 26.46 -4.27 34.79
N LYS A 58 27.58 -3.54 35.04
CA LYS A 58 27.46 -2.09 35.31
C LYS A 58 27.16 -1.35 34.04
N ILE A 59 26.06 -0.60 34.05
CA ILE A 59 25.58 0.13 32.87
C ILE A 59 25.53 1.62 33.16
N ALA A 60 26.12 2.42 32.29
CA ALA A 60 26.03 3.87 32.33
C ALA A 60 25.06 4.37 31.24
N ALA A 61 24.09 5.16 31.61
CA ALA A 61 23.35 6.03 30.71
C ALA A 61 24.12 7.32 30.49
N ILE A 62 24.42 7.69 29.24
CA ILE A 62 24.96 9.00 28.90
C ILE A 62 23.92 9.79 28.14
N CYS A 63 23.43 10.87 28.75
CA CYS A 63 22.25 11.60 28.29
C CYS A 63 22.64 12.87 27.54
N ASP A 64 22.05 13.08 26.36
CA ASP A 64 22.20 14.33 25.62
C ASP A 64 21.51 15.47 26.36
N PRO A 65 22.12 16.67 26.47
CA PRO A 65 21.52 17.82 27.17
C PRO A 65 20.16 18.31 26.62
N THR A 66 19.75 17.83 25.44
CA THR A 66 18.41 18.09 24.87
C THR A 66 17.27 17.56 25.77
N ILE A 67 17.58 16.73 26.78
CA ILE A 67 16.63 16.24 27.79
C ILE A 67 15.79 17.40 28.38
N SER A 68 16.40 18.53 28.64
CA SER A 68 15.73 19.70 29.24
C SER A 68 14.67 20.32 28.32
N GLY A 69 14.87 20.22 27.00
CA GLY A 69 13.89 20.67 26.00
C GLY A 69 12.83 19.62 25.69
N GLU A 70 13.16 18.33 25.84
CA GLU A 70 12.25 17.21 25.53
C GLU A 70 11.36 16.82 26.70
N PHE A 71 11.92 16.71 27.90
CA PHE A 71 11.22 16.25 29.11
C PHE A 71 10.75 17.42 29.97
N HIS A 72 10.22 18.47 29.35
CA HIS A 72 9.66 19.65 30.07
C HIS A 72 8.42 19.34 30.90
N ASP A 73 7.83 18.15 30.70
CA ASP A 73 6.77 17.56 31.52
C ASP A 73 7.30 17.04 32.88
N ILE A 74 8.60 16.88 33.04
CA ILE A 74 9.26 16.54 34.31
C ILE A 74 9.71 17.85 35.01
N THR A 75 9.31 18.02 36.25
CA THR A 75 9.47 19.29 36.96
C THR A 75 10.93 19.63 37.29
N ASP A 76 11.78 18.63 37.50
CA ASP A 76 13.20 18.81 37.79
C ASP A 76 14.04 17.69 37.12
N TYR A 77 15.17 18.06 36.48
CA TYR A 77 16.06 17.11 35.82
C TYR A 77 16.62 16.05 36.79
N ARG A 78 16.71 16.35 38.08
CA ARG A 78 17.19 15.36 39.08
C ARG A 78 16.20 14.22 39.27
N LYS A 79 14.91 14.46 39.10
CA LYS A 79 13.91 13.38 39.04
C LYS A 79 14.05 12.56 37.79
N PHE A 80 14.35 13.18 36.64
CA PHE A 80 14.66 12.47 35.42
C PHE A 80 15.87 11.55 35.59
N VAL A 81 16.93 11.99 36.28
CA VAL A 81 18.09 11.16 36.60
C VAL A 81 17.67 9.91 37.39
N GLU A 82 16.90 10.12 38.47
CA GLU A 82 16.44 9.01 39.31
C GLU A 82 15.48 8.04 38.53
N MET A 83 14.61 8.57 37.66
CA MET A 83 13.80 7.72 36.78
C MET A 83 14.65 6.79 35.92
N ILE A 84 15.78 7.27 35.39
CA ILE A 84 16.70 6.43 34.62
C ILE A 84 17.40 5.40 35.54
N LYS A 85 17.83 5.79 36.74
CA LYS A 85 18.40 4.84 37.71
C LYS A 85 17.42 3.73 38.08
N GLN A 86 16.13 4.04 38.20
CA GLN A 86 15.09 3.03 38.45
C GLN A 86 14.84 2.05 37.29
N LEU A 87 15.25 2.40 36.06
CA LEU A 87 15.30 1.42 34.97
C LEU A 87 16.39 0.34 35.19
N GLY A 88 17.34 0.59 36.08
CA GLY A 88 18.46 -0.32 36.37
C GLY A 88 19.83 0.17 35.92
N PHE A 89 19.95 1.41 35.47
CA PHE A 89 21.25 2.00 35.17
C PHE A 89 22.06 2.25 36.45
N THR A 90 23.33 1.84 36.44
CA THR A 90 24.24 2.01 37.59
C THR A 90 24.72 3.44 37.69
N TYR A 91 24.99 4.07 36.55
CA TYR A 91 25.43 5.46 36.45
C TYR A 91 24.61 6.21 35.42
N VAL A 92 24.35 7.48 35.69
CA VAL A 92 23.63 8.38 34.77
C VAL A 92 24.41 9.66 34.64
N SER A 93 25.07 9.89 33.52
CA SER A 93 25.90 11.05 33.26
C SER A 93 25.33 11.90 32.11
N GLU A 94 25.58 13.19 32.12
CA GLU A 94 25.25 14.05 30.99
C GLU A 94 26.44 14.18 30.05
N VAL A 95 26.19 14.22 28.73
CA VAL A 95 27.23 14.36 27.72
C VAL A 95 27.97 15.69 27.75
N SER A 96 27.47 16.67 28.48
CA SER A 96 28.00 18.06 28.55
C SER A 96 29.49 18.15 28.86
N PHE A 97 30.04 17.27 29.71
CA PHE A 97 31.49 17.25 29.97
C PHE A 97 32.28 16.80 28.73
N GLY A 98 31.80 15.75 28.01
CA GLY A 98 32.37 15.33 26.73
C GLY A 98 32.28 16.42 25.67
N VAL A 99 31.18 17.20 25.67
CA VAL A 99 31.06 18.41 24.82
C VAL A 99 32.16 19.43 25.14
N ASP A 100 32.42 19.73 26.40
CA ASP A 100 33.46 20.69 26.80
C ASP A 100 34.86 20.25 26.33
N LEU A 101 35.16 18.93 26.41
CA LEU A 101 36.42 18.35 25.90
C LEU A 101 36.54 18.50 24.39
N VAL A 102 35.48 18.13 23.66
CA VAL A 102 35.43 18.23 22.20
C VAL A 102 35.50 19.70 21.76
N ALA A 103 34.75 20.59 22.42
CA ALA A 103 34.77 22.01 22.10
C ALA A 103 36.16 22.65 22.29
N ARG A 104 36.93 22.22 23.30
CA ARG A 104 38.32 22.67 23.47
C ARG A 104 39.16 22.26 22.25
N LYS A 105 39.00 21.05 21.75
CA LYS A 105 39.70 20.58 20.54
C LYS A 105 39.26 21.34 19.27
N TYR A 106 38.00 21.70 19.15
CA TYR A 106 37.54 22.60 18.08
C TYR A 106 38.16 24.01 18.20
N LYS A 107 38.26 24.57 19.40
CA LYS A 107 38.93 25.86 19.60
C LYS A 107 40.39 25.81 19.17
N GLU A 108 41.13 24.73 19.54
CA GLU A 108 42.49 24.50 19.10
C GLU A 108 42.59 24.39 17.58
N LEU A 109 41.68 23.62 16.95
CA LEU A 109 41.69 23.38 15.51
C LEU A 109 41.36 24.64 14.70
N PHE A 110 40.36 25.40 15.11
CA PHE A 110 39.91 26.60 14.37
C PHE A 110 40.83 27.80 14.55
N ASN A 111 41.43 27.96 15.70
CA ASN A 111 42.40 29.02 15.95
C ASN A 111 43.74 28.74 15.28
N ASN A 112 44.11 27.47 15.10
CA ASN A 112 45.40 27.08 14.52
C ASN A 112 45.22 26.69 13.05
N PHE A 113 44.92 27.67 12.16
CA PHE A 113 44.72 27.42 10.73
C PHE A 113 45.96 26.80 10.09
N LYS A 114 45.83 25.56 9.58
CA LYS A 114 46.89 24.79 8.92
C LYS A 114 46.67 24.63 7.41
N GLY A 115 46.22 25.71 6.73
CA GLY A 115 46.08 25.74 5.28
C GLY A 115 44.77 25.10 4.73
N LYS A 116 43.92 24.51 5.59
CA LYS A 116 42.62 23.95 5.18
C LYS A 116 41.52 24.39 6.13
N TYR A 117 40.46 24.93 5.59
CA TYR A 117 39.23 25.17 6.33
C TYR A 117 38.54 23.85 6.66
N LYS A 118 37.86 23.80 7.78
CA LYS A 118 37.26 22.59 8.34
C LYS A 118 35.75 22.71 8.46
N ILE A 119 35.09 21.57 8.33
CA ILE A 119 33.68 21.37 8.62
C ILE A 119 33.61 20.61 9.95
N SER A 120 32.74 21.02 10.88
CA SER A 120 32.53 20.30 12.13
C SER A 120 31.99 18.89 11.90
N ALA A 121 32.41 17.93 12.71
CA ALA A 121 31.96 16.55 12.66
C ALA A 121 30.95 16.18 13.77
N ASN A 122 30.26 17.19 14.31
CA ASN A 122 29.32 17.04 15.44
C ASN A 122 28.00 16.38 15.04
N CYS A 123 27.58 16.53 13.78
CA CYS A 123 26.31 15.97 13.29
C CYS A 123 26.59 14.71 12.45
N PRO A 124 26.19 13.51 12.91
CA PRO A 124 26.43 12.25 12.18
C PRO A 124 25.83 12.22 10.77
N ALA A 125 24.67 12.86 10.58
CA ALA A 125 24.03 12.95 9.27
C ALA A 125 24.86 13.81 8.28
N VAL A 126 25.51 14.88 8.75
CA VAL A 126 26.42 15.72 7.95
C VAL A 126 27.69 14.93 7.61
N VAL A 127 28.27 14.22 8.55
CA VAL A 127 29.44 13.38 8.32
C VAL A 127 29.13 12.32 7.28
N SER A 128 28.06 11.56 7.46
CA SER A 128 27.62 10.53 6.50
C SER A 128 27.31 11.13 5.11
N PHE A 129 26.74 12.34 5.05
CA PHE A 129 26.52 13.03 3.78
C PHE A 129 27.85 13.34 3.06
N ILE A 130 28.86 13.78 3.77
CA ILE A 130 30.19 14.06 3.20
C ILE A 130 30.87 12.76 2.77
N GLU A 131 30.92 11.74 3.63
CA GLU A 131 31.52 10.46 3.32
C GLU A 131 30.92 9.80 2.07
N LYS A 132 29.58 9.90 1.91
CA LYS A 132 28.83 9.24 0.83
C LYS A 132 28.70 10.06 -0.46
N TYR A 133 28.60 11.38 -0.35
CA TYR A 133 28.25 12.22 -1.51
C TYR A 133 29.31 13.28 -1.86
N HIS A 134 30.24 13.56 -0.93
CA HIS A 134 31.34 14.50 -1.12
C HIS A 134 32.67 13.90 -0.60
N PRO A 135 33.06 12.67 -0.99
CA PRO A 135 34.20 11.96 -0.40
C PRO A 135 35.53 12.72 -0.55
N HIS A 136 35.66 13.62 -1.50
CA HIS A 136 36.82 14.50 -1.66
C HIS A 136 36.94 15.56 -0.56
N LEU A 137 35.85 15.87 0.16
CA LEU A 137 35.84 16.77 1.31
C LEU A 137 36.15 16.10 2.66
N ILE A 138 36.39 14.79 2.69
CA ILE A 138 36.69 14.06 3.94
C ILE A 138 37.87 14.68 4.69
N THR A 139 38.91 15.13 3.95
CA THR A 139 40.05 15.80 4.57
C THR A 139 39.72 17.16 5.16
N ASN A 140 38.54 17.72 4.87
CA ASN A 140 38.03 18.95 5.44
C ASN A 140 37.18 18.71 6.69
N LEU A 141 36.73 17.48 6.97
CA LEU A 141 36.09 17.17 8.25
C LEU A 141 37.08 17.40 9.40
N ALA A 142 36.58 17.93 10.49
CA ALA A 142 37.36 18.05 11.72
C ALA A 142 37.63 16.65 12.29
N PRO A 143 38.91 16.22 12.43
CA PRO A 143 39.23 14.86 12.85
C PRO A 143 39.07 14.69 14.37
N ILE A 144 37.85 14.96 14.87
CA ILE A 144 37.51 14.95 16.30
C ILE A 144 36.28 14.04 16.48
N VAL A 145 36.31 13.19 17.51
CA VAL A 145 35.18 12.31 17.86
C VAL A 145 33.94 13.13 18.25
N SER A 146 32.78 12.51 18.19
CA SER A 146 31.56 13.13 18.70
C SER A 146 31.56 13.26 20.24
N PRO A 147 30.79 14.18 20.82
CA PRO A 147 30.62 14.28 22.27
C PRO A 147 30.18 12.98 22.95
N MET A 148 29.34 12.18 22.27
CA MET A 148 28.95 10.85 22.73
C MET A 148 30.17 9.94 22.95
N ALA A 149 31.04 9.83 21.95
CA ALA A 149 32.23 8.99 22.04
C ALA A 149 33.24 9.53 23.07
N ALA A 150 33.41 10.86 23.16
CA ALA A 150 34.24 11.49 24.19
C ALA A 150 33.75 11.16 25.60
N THR A 151 32.45 11.26 25.84
CA THR A 151 31.85 10.90 27.13
C THR A 151 32.03 9.41 27.44
N ALA A 152 31.83 8.53 26.46
CA ALA A 152 32.03 7.09 26.65
C ALA A 152 33.45 6.77 27.10
N LYS A 153 34.49 7.40 26.51
CA LYS A 153 35.89 7.27 26.91
C LYS A 153 36.11 7.75 28.35
N VAL A 154 35.52 8.89 28.69
CA VAL A 154 35.60 9.44 30.07
C VAL A 154 34.98 8.47 31.07
N MET A 155 33.78 7.96 30.79
CA MET A 155 33.07 7.05 31.68
C MET A 155 33.88 5.75 31.92
N ARG A 156 34.48 5.19 30.86
CA ARG A 156 35.32 3.99 31.01
C ARG A 156 36.60 4.26 31.81
N GLN A 157 37.20 5.41 31.64
CA GLN A 157 38.39 5.77 32.40
C GLN A 157 38.07 5.96 33.88
N LEU A 158 36.90 6.46 34.23
CA LEU A 158 36.50 6.71 35.63
C LEU A 158 35.86 5.48 36.29
N TYR A 159 35.01 4.76 35.61
CA TYR A 159 34.16 3.71 36.23
C TYR A 159 34.50 2.30 35.83
N GLY A 160 35.53 2.15 34.97
CA GLY A 160 36.06 0.85 34.55
C GLY A 160 35.82 0.55 33.07
N GLN A 161 36.77 -0.21 32.49
CA GLN A 161 36.74 -0.55 31.05
C GLN A 161 35.56 -1.46 30.65
N ASP A 162 35.07 -2.25 31.61
CA ASP A 162 34.00 -3.22 31.38
C ASP A 162 32.59 -2.61 31.44
N ILE A 163 32.48 -1.31 31.77
CA ILE A 163 31.19 -0.64 31.86
C ILE A 163 30.46 -0.64 30.49
N ARG A 164 29.19 -1.03 30.50
CA ARG A 164 28.33 -0.91 29.31
C ARG A 164 27.78 0.50 29.23
N ILE A 165 27.77 1.04 28.01
CA ILE A 165 27.32 2.42 27.77
C ILE A 165 26.11 2.43 26.88
N VAL A 166 25.06 3.07 27.33
CA VAL A 166 23.85 3.36 26.57
C VAL A 166 23.75 4.87 26.39
N PHE A 167 23.77 5.33 25.14
CA PHE A 167 23.52 6.73 24.82
C PHE A 167 22.02 6.99 24.75
N ILE A 168 21.57 8.11 25.26
CA ILE A 168 20.18 8.56 25.24
C ILE A 168 20.13 9.95 24.62
N GLY A 169 19.42 10.10 23.47
CA GLY A 169 19.45 11.39 22.78
C GLY A 169 18.41 11.58 21.68
N PRO A 170 18.44 12.75 21.01
CA PRO A 170 17.40 13.20 20.09
C PRO A 170 17.50 12.65 18.66
N CYS A 171 18.61 11.98 18.32
CA CYS A 171 18.98 11.74 16.93
C CYS A 171 19.00 10.25 16.60
N ILE A 172 18.49 9.86 15.43
CA ILE A 172 18.56 8.48 14.94
C ILE A 172 19.85 8.18 14.16
N ALA A 173 20.48 9.19 13.53
CA ALA A 173 21.77 8.99 12.82
C ALA A 173 22.89 8.58 13.77
N ILE A 174 22.79 8.91 15.04
CA ILE A 174 23.77 8.55 16.05
C ILE A 174 23.78 7.05 16.33
N LYS A 175 22.71 6.31 15.98
CA LYS A 175 22.66 4.85 16.07
C LYS A 175 23.66 4.20 15.11
N ASP A 176 23.82 4.76 13.92
CA ASP A 176 24.78 4.31 12.92
C ASP A 176 26.20 4.76 13.31
N GLU A 177 26.35 5.98 13.83
CA GLU A 177 27.64 6.45 14.33
C GLU A 177 28.16 5.59 15.49
N ALA A 178 27.30 5.16 16.40
CA ALA A 178 27.67 4.31 17.53
C ALA A 178 28.30 2.99 17.11
N LEU A 179 27.91 2.44 15.94
CA LEU A 179 28.47 1.19 15.41
C LEU A 179 29.92 1.32 14.92
N ILE A 180 30.37 2.53 14.63
CA ILE A 180 31.73 2.80 14.14
C ILE A 180 32.75 2.74 15.29
N TYR A 181 32.32 3.07 16.49
CA TYR A 181 33.21 3.15 17.64
C TYR A 181 33.48 1.78 18.26
N THR A 182 34.76 1.54 18.54
CA THR A 182 35.26 0.32 19.17
C THR A 182 36.18 0.63 20.35
N GLY A 183 36.54 -0.34 21.14
CA GLY A 183 37.46 -0.20 22.29
C GLY A 183 36.85 0.68 23.38
N ASP A 184 37.61 1.69 23.81
CA ASP A 184 37.22 2.62 24.88
C ASP A 184 36.07 3.60 24.48
N ALA A 185 35.80 3.74 23.19
CA ALA A 185 34.72 4.55 22.67
C ALA A 185 33.42 3.75 22.37
N THR A 186 33.41 2.43 22.59
CA THR A 186 32.27 1.56 22.26
C THR A 186 30.97 2.05 22.95
N ILE A 187 29.88 2.14 22.17
CA ILE A 187 28.52 2.38 22.66
C ILE A 187 27.74 1.09 22.49
N ASN A 188 27.15 0.57 23.54
CA ASN A 188 26.50 -0.73 23.53
C ASN A 188 25.07 -0.67 23.00
N ALA A 189 24.36 0.44 23.25
CA ALA A 189 23.05 0.70 22.66
C ALA A 189 22.80 2.22 22.60
N VAL A 190 21.87 2.62 21.72
CA VAL A 190 21.44 4.02 21.56
C VAL A 190 19.92 4.10 21.65
N LEU A 191 19.42 4.72 22.68
CA LEU A 191 18.01 5.05 22.84
C LEU A 191 17.70 6.46 22.32
N THR A 192 16.65 6.59 21.58
CA THR A 192 16.03 7.90 21.35
C THR A 192 15.18 8.31 22.56
N PHE A 193 14.83 9.57 22.67
CA PHE A 193 13.94 10.01 23.74
C PHE A 193 12.54 9.39 23.64
N VAL A 194 12.07 9.14 22.42
CA VAL A 194 10.81 8.41 22.19
C VAL A 194 10.91 6.98 22.75
N GLU A 195 12.00 6.29 22.49
CA GLU A 195 12.24 4.94 23.04
C GLU A 195 12.40 4.98 24.59
N LEU A 196 13.03 5.99 25.14
CA LEU A 196 13.14 6.15 26.58
C LEU A 196 11.76 6.36 27.24
N ARG A 197 10.90 7.19 26.65
CA ARG A 197 9.51 7.36 27.13
C ARG A 197 8.75 6.02 27.09
N GLU A 198 8.98 5.22 26.07
CA GLU A 198 8.38 3.90 25.98
C GLU A 198 8.88 2.97 27.10
N LEU A 199 10.19 2.98 27.44
CA LEU A 199 10.72 2.24 28.59
C LEU A 199 10.10 2.70 29.90
N PHE A 200 9.99 4.01 30.15
CA PHE A 200 9.33 4.51 31.37
C PHE A 200 7.88 4.00 31.46
N ASN A 201 7.16 3.97 30.36
CA ASN A 201 5.80 3.47 30.33
C ASN A 201 5.75 1.94 30.58
N GLN A 202 6.61 1.16 29.94
CA GLN A 202 6.65 -0.31 30.08
C GLN A 202 7.01 -0.74 31.51
N PHE A 203 7.93 -0.02 32.15
CA PHE A 203 8.34 -0.29 33.53
C PHE A 203 7.50 0.47 34.57
N ASN A 204 6.49 1.24 34.11
CA ASN A 204 5.60 2.04 34.95
C ASN A 204 6.34 3.02 35.88
N ILE A 205 7.44 3.61 35.41
CA ILE A 205 8.22 4.61 36.13
C ILE A 205 7.61 6.00 35.90
N ARG A 206 7.31 6.70 36.99
CA ARG A 206 6.69 8.03 36.97
C ARG A 206 7.44 8.99 37.87
N GLU A 207 7.48 10.25 37.51
CA GLU A 207 8.11 11.34 38.28
C GLU A 207 7.64 11.40 39.75
N SER A 208 6.35 11.15 39.99
CA SER A 208 5.76 11.20 41.33
C SER A 208 6.25 10.10 42.29
N GLN A 209 6.94 9.11 41.78
CA GLN A 209 7.40 7.92 42.52
C GLN A 209 8.90 7.98 42.85
N VAL A 210 9.61 8.99 42.36
CA VAL A 210 11.06 9.10 42.47
C VAL A 210 11.49 10.27 43.34
N GLU A 211 12.61 10.11 44.02
CA GLU A 211 13.30 11.14 44.73
C GLU A 211 14.21 11.96 43.80
N PHE A 212 14.95 12.93 44.33
CA PHE A 212 15.91 13.73 43.60
C PHE A 212 17.29 13.07 43.62
N ASP A 213 17.89 12.84 42.46
CA ASP A 213 19.27 12.39 42.34
C ASP A 213 20.02 13.19 41.27
N GLU A 214 21.31 13.43 41.46
CA GLU A 214 22.13 14.24 40.56
C GLU A 214 22.83 13.36 39.53
N PHE A 215 23.22 13.94 38.39
CA PHE A 215 24.07 13.26 37.43
C PHE A 215 25.38 12.83 38.08
N ASP A 216 25.82 11.63 37.71
CA ASP A 216 27.12 11.12 38.11
C ASP A 216 28.25 11.92 37.43
N PRO A 217 29.33 12.28 38.15
CA PRO A 217 30.43 13.08 37.61
C PRO A 217 31.19 12.36 36.48
N PRO A 218 31.88 13.13 35.61
CA PRO A 218 32.12 14.57 35.73
C PRO A 218 31.00 15.41 35.15
N LEU A 219 30.68 16.51 35.79
CA LEU A 219 29.67 17.44 35.32
C LEU A 219 30.29 18.42 34.32
N GLY A 220 29.59 18.66 33.21
CA GLY A 220 29.98 19.65 32.21
C GLY A 220 29.64 21.09 32.62
N TYR A 221 30.32 22.03 32.01
CA TYR A 221 30.12 23.47 32.16
C TYR A 221 29.10 24.00 31.14
N LYS A 222 29.55 24.80 30.19
CA LYS A 222 28.70 25.34 29.12
C LYS A 222 28.38 24.30 28.04
N GLY A 223 28.94 23.09 28.06
CA GLY A 223 28.63 21.98 27.14
C GLY A 223 27.16 21.58 27.13
N SER A 224 26.41 21.90 28.20
CA SER A 224 24.95 21.72 28.22
C SER A 224 24.19 22.58 27.20
N LEU A 225 24.82 23.56 26.55
CA LEU A 225 24.28 24.34 25.44
C LEU A 225 24.40 23.61 24.09
N TYR A 226 25.04 22.47 24.04
CA TYR A 226 25.28 21.68 22.81
C TYR A 226 24.05 21.47 21.90
N PRO A 227 22.82 21.27 22.42
CA PRO A 227 21.64 21.11 21.60
C PRO A 227 21.35 22.30 20.67
N ILE A 228 21.80 23.47 21.00
CA ILE A 228 21.65 24.69 20.20
C ILE A 228 22.80 24.75 19.19
N SER A 229 22.53 25.08 17.94
CA SER A 229 23.50 24.93 16.83
C SER A 229 24.85 25.61 17.03
N ASN A 230 24.88 26.74 17.70
CA ASN A 230 26.11 27.46 18.07
C ASN A 230 26.58 27.18 19.50
N GLY A 231 25.89 26.33 20.26
CA GLY A 231 26.15 26.10 21.70
C GLY A 231 27.57 25.56 21.97
N ILE A 232 28.06 24.65 21.10
CA ILE A 232 29.44 24.13 21.22
C ILE A 232 30.49 25.23 21.02
N LEU A 233 30.26 26.19 20.15
CA LEU A 233 31.18 27.32 19.90
C LEU A 233 31.15 28.30 21.08
N GLN A 234 29.96 28.57 21.63
CA GLN A 234 29.78 29.44 22.79
C GLN A 234 30.39 28.82 24.06
N SER A 235 30.40 27.49 24.20
CA SER A 235 31.00 26.83 25.38
C SER A 235 32.49 27.10 25.53
N VAL A 236 33.19 27.40 24.46
CA VAL A 236 34.64 27.71 24.43
C VAL A 236 34.93 29.12 23.93
N GLU A 237 33.91 29.94 23.80
CA GLU A 237 34.04 31.39 23.45
C GLU A 237 34.68 31.59 22.07
N ILE A 238 34.34 30.75 21.10
CA ILE A 238 34.67 30.97 19.68
C ILE A 238 33.69 32.03 19.19
N SER A 239 34.26 33.14 18.68
CA SER A 239 33.45 34.24 18.16
C SER A 239 32.83 33.91 16.81
N GLU A 240 31.53 34.11 16.71
CA GLU A 240 30.76 34.12 15.45
C GLU A 240 30.50 35.57 14.99
N ASP A 241 31.31 36.50 15.41
CA ASP A 241 31.25 37.88 14.97
C ASP A 241 31.33 37.99 13.44
N LEU A 242 30.47 38.82 12.87
CA LEU A 242 30.35 38.91 11.41
C LEU A 242 31.61 39.47 10.73
N LEU A 243 32.37 40.31 11.46
CA LEU A 243 33.58 40.93 10.91
C LEU A 243 34.82 40.07 11.15
N ASN A 244 34.96 39.51 12.36
CA ASN A 244 36.17 38.85 12.81
C ASN A 244 36.01 37.34 13.06
N GLY A 245 34.81 36.81 13.00
CA GLY A 245 34.53 35.40 13.26
C GLY A 245 35.15 34.47 12.21
N SER A 246 35.73 33.38 12.68
CA SER A 246 36.39 32.36 11.83
C SER A 246 35.45 31.22 11.43
N VAL A 247 34.23 31.17 11.95
CA VAL A 247 33.27 30.07 11.76
C VAL A 247 31.93 30.58 11.25
N ILE A 248 31.30 29.85 10.36
CA ILE A 248 29.90 30.06 9.94
C ILE A 248 29.10 28.88 10.48
N THR A 249 28.08 29.18 11.27
CA THR A 249 27.11 28.16 11.73
C THR A 249 25.87 28.17 10.86
N THR A 250 25.44 26.98 10.45
CA THR A 250 24.21 26.78 9.68
C THR A 250 23.48 25.52 10.13
N GLU A 251 22.16 25.55 9.99
CA GLU A 251 21.27 24.47 10.40
C GLU A 251 20.10 24.29 9.43
N GLY A 252 19.54 23.11 9.41
CA GLY A 252 18.42 22.75 8.56
C GLY A 252 18.84 22.09 7.26
N ARG A 253 17.99 21.20 6.80
CA ARG A 253 18.26 20.30 5.65
C ARG A 253 18.73 21.03 4.38
N ASN A 254 18.02 22.06 3.97
CA ASN A 254 18.34 22.76 2.75
C ASN A 254 19.63 23.56 2.89
N ASN A 255 19.75 24.28 3.99
CA ASN A 255 20.94 25.07 4.30
C ASN A 255 22.20 24.20 4.41
N MET A 256 22.10 22.99 4.98
CA MET A 256 23.20 22.02 5.04
C MET A 256 23.71 21.64 3.64
N VAL A 257 22.79 21.31 2.73
CA VAL A 257 23.14 20.91 1.36
C VAL A 257 23.80 22.09 0.63
N ASP A 258 23.25 23.28 0.77
CA ASP A 258 23.78 24.48 0.10
C ASP A 258 25.12 24.88 0.71
N ALA A 259 25.27 24.86 2.04
CA ALA A 259 26.53 25.16 2.72
C ALA A 259 27.67 24.21 2.29
N ILE A 260 27.39 22.91 2.15
CA ILE A 260 28.42 21.96 1.69
C ILE A 260 28.77 22.20 0.22
N LYS A 261 27.81 22.50 -0.65
CA LYS A 261 28.07 22.87 -2.05
C LYS A 261 28.89 24.16 -2.17
N GLU A 262 28.55 25.18 -1.38
CA GLU A 262 29.29 26.45 -1.36
C GLU A 262 30.68 26.27 -0.75
N PHE A 263 30.81 25.50 0.30
CA PHE A 263 32.13 25.12 0.84
C PHE A 263 33.00 24.45 -0.24
N ASP A 264 32.45 23.50 -0.96
CA ASP A 264 33.14 22.77 -2.03
C ASP A 264 33.59 23.68 -3.17
N SER A 265 32.70 24.58 -3.63
CA SER A 265 32.94 25.40 -4.83
C SER A 265 33.53 26.79 -4.55
N ARG A 266 33.41 27.32 -3.32
CA ARG A 266 33.69 28.72 -3.00
C ARG A 266 34.57 28.93 -1.78
N ILE A 267 35.19 27.89 -1.21
CA ILE A 267 35.95 27.97 0.04
C ILE A 267 37.12 28.98 -0.04
N ASP A 268 37.72 29.13 -1.21
CA ASP A 268 38.80 30.12 -1.44
C ASP A 268 38.34 31.57 -1.28
N THR A 269 37.04 31.82 -1.47
CA THR A 269 36.42 33.15 -1.28
C THR A 269 35.87 33.29 0.14
N ILE A 270 35.17 32.26 0.65
CA ILE A 270 34.52 32.28 1.97
C ILE A 270 35.54 32.35 3.09
N LYS A 271 36.60 31.56 3.01
CA LYS A 271 37.74 31.56 3.95
C LYS A 271 37.32 31.46 5.43
N ARG A 272 36.37 30.60 5.74
CA ARG A 272 35.88 30.32 7.10
C ARG A 272 35.66 28.83 7.31
N HIS A 273 35.71 28.39 8.55
CA HIS A 273 35.28 27.07 8.98
C HIS A 273 33.75 27.00 9.00
N PHE A 274 33.20 25.82 8.89
CA PHE A 274 31.75 25.60 8.92
C PHE A 274 31.36 24.70 10.09
N ASN A 275 30.36 25.14 10.84
CA ASN A 275 29.68 24.34 11.85
C ASN A 275 28.27 24.05 11.34
N ILE A 276 28.01 22.80 10.93
CA ILE A 276 26.81 22.44 10.17
C ILE A 276 25.98 21.40 10.93
N PHE A 277 24.68 21.65 11.03
CA PHE A 277 23.70 20.69 11.56
C PHE A 277 22.66 20.37 10.49
N TYR A 278 22.23 19.12 10.46
CA TYR A 278 21.16 18.68 9.54
C TYR A 278 19.77 19.17 9.98
N ASP A 279 19.46 18.97 11.25
CA ASP A 279 18.25 19.46 11.88
C ASP A 279 18.44 20.92 12.38
N GLU A 280 17.43 21.46 13.03
CA GLU A 280 17.52 22.76 13.68
C GLU A 280 18.20 22.63 15.05
N GLY A 281 19.52 22.47 15.05
CA GLY A 281 20.27 21.97 16.18
C GLY A 281 19.91 20.52 16.50
N CYS A 282 20.24 20.03 17.68
CA CYS A 282 19.76 18.73 18.17
C CYS A 282 18.33 18.82 18.77
N LEU A 283 17.81 20.04 18.97
CA LEU A 283 16.51 20.33 19.58
C LEU A 283 15.34 19.64 18.86
N MET A 284 15.43 19.57 17.54
CA MET A 284 14.38 19.05 16.67
C MET A 284 14.79 17.73 16.02
N GLY A 285 15.68 16.96 16.63
CA GLY A 285 16.13 15.66 16.14
C GLY A 285 15.00 14.62 16.04
N PRO A 286 15.07 13.68 15.09
CA PRO A 286 13.97 12.73 14.80
C PRO A 286 13.65 11.76 15.94
N GLY A 287 14.49 11.66 16.94
CA GLY A 287 14.26 10.88 18.17
C GLY A 287 13.55 11.64 19.28
N THR A 288 13.13 12.89 19.05
CA THR A 288 12.31 13.67 19.98
C THR A 288 10.81 13.47 19.75
N SER A 289 10.00 13.78 20.75
CA SER A 289 8.54 13.73 20.66
C SER A 289 8.01 14.63 19.54
N PRO A 290 7.00 14.16 18.76
CA PRO A 290 6.39 14.98 17.71
C PRO A 290 5.73 16.25 18.26
N GLY A 291 5.69 17.33 17.47
CA GLY A 291 4.98 18.55 17.80
C GLY A 291 5.72 19.51 18.74
N GLY A 292 7.00 19.26 19.06
CA GLY A 292 7.81 20.19 19.86
C GLY A 292 8.05 21.51 19.13
N GLU A 293 8.08 22.61 19.91
CA GLU A 293 8.33 23.96 19.41
C GLU A 293 9.81 24.32 19.58
N LYS A 294 10.51 24.63 18.50
CA LYS A 294 11.94 24.90 18.47
C LYS A 294 12.37 25.96 19.50
N PHE A 295 11.72 27.12 19.48
CA PHE A 295 12.11 28.24 20.33
C PHE A 295 11.80 28.00 21.80
N LEU A 296 10.73 27.28 22.11
CA LEU A 296 10.45 26.84 23.48
C LEU A 296 11.55 25.88 23.95
N ARG A 297 11.89 24.85 23.18
CA ARG A 297 12.98 23.92 23.54
C ARG A 297 14.32 24.63 23.71
N MET A 298 14.63 25.57 22.82
CA MET A 298 15.83 26.40 22.93
C MET A 298 15.86 27.20 24.25
N THR A 299 14.73 27.82 24.64
CA THR A 299 14.60 28.54 25.92
C THR A 299 14.80 27.58 27.08
N LEU A 300 14.15 26.41 27.07
CA LEU A 300 14.26 25.43 28.14
C LEU A 300 15.70 24.92 28.33
N VAL A 301 16.42 24.68 27.24
CA VAL A 301 17.84 24.30 27.29
C VAL A 301 18.70 25.41 27.88
N THR A 302 18.44 26.67 27.49
CA THR A 302 19.17 27.82 28.02
C THR A 302 18.89 28.02 29.51
N ASP A 303 17.65 27.90 29.94
CA ASP A 303 17.25 28.01 31.35
C ASP A 303 17.85 26.88 32.20
N TYR A 304 17.85 25.69 31.68
CA TYR A 304 18.49 24.53 32.29
C TYR A 304 19.99 24.76 32.49
N ALA A 305 20.70 25.16 31.44
CA ALA A 305 22.11 25.50 31.54
C ALA A 305 22.38 26.59 32.57
N ASN A 306 21.60 27.68 32.54
CA ASN A 306 21.69 28.76 33.50
C ASN A 306 21.43 28.29 34.94
N LYS A 307 20.43 27.44 35.19
CA LYS A 307 20.12 26.87 36.50
C LYS A 307 21.30 26.09 37.06
N ARG A 308 21.94 25.26 36.22
CA ARG A 308 23.11 24.45 36.62
C ARG A 308 24.35 25.30 36.89
N LEU A 309 24.58 26.34 36.09
CA LEU A 309 25.75 27.21 36.23
C LEU A 309 25.72 28.08 37.49
N LYS A 310 24.54 28.35 38.10
CA LYS A 310 24.43 29.15 39.30
C LYS A 310 25.22 28.60 40.49
N ASN A 311 25.31 27.30 40.65
CA ASN A 311 25.98 26.61 41.75
C ASN A 311 27.13 25.72 41.24
N PHE A 312 27.68 26.03 40.08
CA PHE A 312 28.69 25.21 39.43
C PHE A 312 30.06 25.36 40.08
N ASP A 313 30.68 24.24 40.43
CA ASP A 313 32.08 24.22 40.94
C ASP A 313 33.06 24.21 39.76
N GLN A 314 33.44 25.43 39.35
CA GLN A 314 34.38 25.62 38.26
C GLN A 314 35.74 24.98 38.56
N GLY A 315 36.22 25.03 39.82
CA GLY A 315 37.51 24.42 40.20
C GLY A 315 37.54 22.91 40.07
N THR A 316 36.43 22.22 40.39
CA THR A 316 36.30 20.79 40.18
C THR A 316 36.25 20.44 38.68
N TRP A 317 35.51 21.25 37.89
CA TRP A 317 35.46 21.07 36.43
C TRP A 317 36.85 21.30 35.81
N GLU A 318 37.59 22.35 36.18
CA GLU A 318 38.94 22.59 35.63
C GLU A 318 39.91 21.43 35.94
N ARG A 319 39.87 20.89 37.17
CA ARG A 319 40.63 19.69 37.53
C ARG A 319 40.23 18.48 36.69
N GLY A 320 38.94 18.30 36.50
CA GLY A 320 38.38 17.26 35.61
C GLY A 320 38.90 17.40 34.18
N MET A 321 38.79 18.59 33.60
CA MET A 321 39.26 18.89 32.24
C MET A 321 40.77 18.67 32.08
N ALA A 322 41.57 18.97 33.12
CA ALA A 322 43.02 18.75 33.13
C ALA A 322 43.34 17.23 33.19
N SER A 323 42.56 16.46 33.95
CA SER A 323 42.80 15.00 34.06
C SER A 323 42.56 14.23 32.74
N PHE A 324 41.73 14.82 31.85
CA PHE A 324 41.43 14.25 30.51
C PHE A 324 42.11 15.01 29.36
N GLU A 325 43.08 15.89 29.62
CA GLU A 325 43.77 16.67 28.58
C GLU A 325 44.44 15.77 27.53
N ASN A 326 45.01 14.62 27.96
CA ASN A 326 45.70 13.66 27.12
C ASN A 326 44.77 12.56 26.53
N LEU A 327 43.44 12.66 26.74
CA LEU A 327 42.52 11.71 26.16
C LEU A 327 42.55 11.83 24.65
N ASP A 328 42.73 10.70 23.95
CA ASP A 328 42.69 10.67 22.50
C ASP A 328 41.26 10.88 22.01
N LEU A 329 41.00 12.06 21.48
CA LEU A 329 39.74 12.46 20.86
C LEU A 329 39.82 12.54 19.35
N SER A 330 40.80 11.89 18.75
CA SER A 330 40.96 11.83 17.29
C SER A 330 39.94 10.89 16.65
N ARG A 331 39.53 11.24 15.43
CA ARG A 331 38.67 10.40 14.57
C ARG A 331 39.17 10.41 13.14
N GLN A 332 39.12 9.24 12.50
CA GLN A 332 39.34 9.09 11.08
C GLN A 332 37.99 8.87 10.38
N PHE A 333 37.88 9.40 9.17
CA PHE A 333 36.70 9.25 8.33
C PHE A 333 37.06 8.43 7.10
N ILE A 334 36.13 7.59 6.65
CA ILE A 334 36.35 6.65 5.54
C ILE A 334 35.41 7.03 4.40
N PRO A 335 35.93 7.19 3.17
CA PRO A 335 35.08 7.45 2.01
C PRO A 335 34.18 6.24 1.71
N ASP A 336 32.89 6.51 1.55
CA ASP A 336 31.87 5.54 1.14
C ASP A 336 31.05 6.13 -0.01
N ASP A 337 31.64 6.18 -1.21
CA ASP A 337 31.05 6.87 -2.36
C ASP A 337 29.79 6.19 -2.89
N GLN A 338 28.63 6.75 -2.56
CA GLN A 338 27.31 6.28 -2.95
C GLN A 338 26.69 7.13 -4.09
N ARG A 339 27.49 7.93 -4.79
CA ARG A 339 27.00 8.71 -5.93
C ARG A 339 26.63 7.79 -7.09
N ILE A 340 25.47 8.00 -7.69
CA ILE A 340 25.07 7.32 -8.91
C ILE A 340 25.54 8.17 -10.10
N PRO A 341 26.20 7.58 -11.10
CA PRO A 341 26.60 8.29 -12.29
C PRO A 341 25.40 9.00 -12.95
N VAL A 342 25.65 10.20 -13.46
CA VAL A 342 24.62 10.91 -14.23
C VAL A 342 24.41 10.15 -15.54
N PRO A 343 23.16 9.81 -15.90
CA PRO A 343 22.86 9.15 -17.16
C PRO A 343 23.26 10.00 -18.38
N SER A 344 23.42 9.36 -19.54
CA SER A 344 23.69 10.10 -20.77
C SER A 344 22.54 11.06 -21.11
N ASP A 345 22.86 12.13 -21.83
CA ASP A 345 21.85 13.13 -22.22
C ASP A 345 20.73 12.51 -23.07
N GLU A 346 21.03 11.48 -23.88
CA GLU A 346 20.02 10.77 -24.67
C GLU A 346 18.97 10.12 -23.76
N LYS A 347 19.40 9.42 -22.70
CA LYS A 347 18.48 8.80 -21.73
C LYS A 347 17.67 9.84 -20.97
N ILE A 348 18.26 10.96 -20.62
CA ILE A 348 17.57 12.06 -19.95
C ILE A 348 16.49 12.64 -20.87
N GLN A 349 16.83 12.89 -22.15
CA GLN A 349 15.88 13.40 -23.14
C GLN A 349 14.75 12.40 -23.43
N GLU A 350 15.04 11.10 -23.45
CA GLU A 350 14.03 10.05 -23.60
C GLU A 350 12.99 10.13 -22.49
N VAL A 351 13.42 10.26 -21.23
CA VAL A 351 12.50 10.41 -20.09
C VAL A 351 11.71 11.73 -20.18
N LEU A 352 12.36 12.85 -20.54
CA LEU A 352 11.69 14.14 -20.71
C LEU A 352 10.59 14.06 -21.78
N LYS A 353 10.85 13.34 -22.87
CA LYS A 353 9.88 13.06 -23.91
C LYS A 353 8.72 12.24 -23.41
N MET A 354 8.98 11.16 -22.66
CA MET A 354 7.93 10.32 -22.06
C MET A 354 6.96 11.13 -21.20
N ILE A 355 7.47 12.11 -20.43
CA ILE A 355 6.63 12.95 -19.57
C ILE A 355 6.10 14.22 -20.23
N ASN A 356 6.26 14.36 -21.56
CA ASN A 356 5.87 15.55 -22.35
C ASN A 356 6.47 16.86 -21.81
N ARG A 357 7.77 16.83 -21.48
CA ARG A 357 8.54 17.97 -20.92
C ARG A 357 9.81 18.26 -21.71
N GLU A 358 9.73 18.25 -23.02
CA GLU A 358 10.82 18.62 -23.89
C GLU A 358 11.01 20.15 -23.91
N GLY A 359 12.26 20.60 -24.10
CA GLY A 359 12.62 22.00 -24.27
C GLY A 359 13.43 22.62 -23.12
N GLN A 360 14.17 23.71 -23.44
CA GLN A 360 15.10 24.35 -22.49
C GLN A 360 14.42 24.89 -21.23
N LEU A 361 13.20 25.42 -21.34
CA LEU A 361 12.47 25.99 -20.21
C LEU A 361 12.26 24.95 -19.09
N HIS A 362 12.01 23.69 -19.44
CA HIS A 362 11.76 22.62 -18.47
C HIS A 362 13.04 22.04 -17.86
N ASN A 363 14.21 22.32 -18.46
CA ASN A 363 15.50 21.93 -17.92
C ASN A 363 15.94 22.83 -16.76
N GLU A 364 15.52 24.08 -16.74
CA GLU A 364 15.93 25.08 -15.76
C GLU A 364 14.85 25.36 -14.70
N ILE A 365 13.58 25.36 -15.12
CA ILE A 365 12.44 25.71 -14.24
C ILE A 365 11.45 24.55 -14.24
N GLY A 366 11.16 24.01 -13.06
CA GLY A 366 10.14 22.97 -12.85
C GLY A 366 8.91 23.50 -12.11
N CYS A 367 7.82 22.74 -12.10
CA CYS A 367 6.65 23.02 -11.26
C CYS A 367 6.85 22.55 -9.80
N GLU A 368 7.98 21.90 -9.53
CA GLU A 368 8.39 21.32 -8.23
C GLU A 368 7.38 20.35 -7.60
N ALA A 369 6.24 20.09 -8.22
CA ALA A 369 5.19 19.23 -7.70
C ALA A 369 5.63 17.77 -7.50
N CYS A 370 6.62 17.28 -8.27
CA CYS A 370 7.25 15.98 -8.08
C CYS A 370 8.35 16.00 -7.00
N GLY A 371 8.70 17.19 -6.47
CA GLY A 371 9.73 17.39 -5.44
C GLY A 371 11.15 17.51 -5.97
N TYR A 372 11.32 17.65 -7.27
CA TYR A 372 12.58 18.00 -7.93
C TYR A 372 12.52 19.45 -8.37
N THR A 373 13.65 20.14 -8.33
CA THR A 373 13.74 21.57 -8.64
C THR A 373 13.37 21.88 -10.09
N ASN A 374 13.71 20.96 -10.99
CA ASN A 374 13.39 21.07 -12.41
C ASN A 374 13.09 19.69 -13.02
N CYS A 375 12.58 19.67 -14.26
CA CYS A 375 12.21 18.42 -14.91
C CYS A 375 13.43 17.59 -15.33
N ARG A 376 14.60 18.22 -15.55
CA ARG A 376 15.85 17.51 -15.86
C ARG A 376 16.32 16.68 -14.66
N ASP A 377 16.34 17.24 -13.46
CA ASP A 377 16.70 16.52 -12.23
C ASP A 377 15.75 15.36 -11.96
N PHE A 378 14.46 15.55 -12.24
CA PHE A 378 13.49 14.47 -12.19
C PHE A 378 13.77 13.38 -13.21
N ALA A 379 14.07 13.75 -14.48
CA ALA A 379 14.39 12.79 -15.53
C ALA A 379 15.67 12.00 -15.22
N ILE A 380 16.69 12.63 -14.64
CA ILE A 380 17.89 11.96 -14.13
C ILE A 380 17.51 10.91 -13.08
N ALA A 381 16.66 11.27 -12.13
CA ALA A 381 16.25 10.34 -11.08
C ALA A 381 15.42 9.16 -11.63
N VAL A 382 14.58 9.39 -12.63
CA VAL A 382 13.85 8.32 -13.32
C VAL A 382 14.82 7.39 -14.07
N ALA A 383 15.76 7.95 -14.82
CA ALA A 383 16.76 7.18 -15.56
C ALA A 383 17.71 6.39 -14.63
N GLN A 384 17.88 6.85 -13.39
CA GLN A 384 18.64 6.17 -12.34
C GLN A 384 17.81 5.13 -11.55
N GLY A 385 16.51 4.96 -11.86
CA GLY A 385 15.61 4.06 -11.12
C GLY A 385 15.22 4.55 -9.71
N LEU A 386 15.46 5.82 -9.41
CA LEU A 386 15.13 6.44 -8.11
C LEU A 386 13.73 7.07 -8.08
N ALA A 387 13.12 7.25 -9.24
CA ALA A 387 11.78 7.82 -9.41
C ALA A 387 11.06 7.11 -10.55
N THR A 388 9.73 7.23 -10.60
CA THR A 388 8.89 6.73 -11.69
C THR A 388 8.23 7.90 -12.41
N THR A 389 7.88 7.73 -13.69
CA THR A 389 7.24 8.76 -14.51
C THR A 389 5.92 9.25 -13.92
N GLU A 390 5.20 8.37 -13.21
CA GLU A 390 3.91 8.63 -12.54
C GLU A 390 4.03 9.66 -11.42
N MET A 391 5.23 9.88 -10.87
CA MET A 391 5.48 10.93 -9.88
C MET A 391 5.38 12.36 -10.48
N CYS A 392 5.50 12.51 -11.79
CA CYS A 392 5.22 13.77 -12.44
C CYS A 392 3.72 14.07 -12.38
N HIS A 393 3.33 15.07 -11.58
CA HIS A 393 1.93 15.42 -11.38
C HIS A 393 1.19 15.75 -12.68
N VAL A 394 1.86 16.45 -13.58
CA VAL A 394 1.27 16.85 -14.88
C VAL A 394 1.09 15.62 -15.78
N PHE A 395 2.10 14.77 -15.87
CA PHE A 395 2.05 13.53 -16.65
C PHE A 395 1.00 12.56 -16.07
N SER A 396 1.04 12.32 -14.77
CA SER A 396 0.08 11.47 -14.08
C SER A 396 -1.35 12.00 -14.21
N GLY A 397 -1.53 13.33 -14.17
CA GLY A 397 -2.84 13.97 -14.39
C GLY A 397 -3.37 13.74 -15.81
N SER A 398 -2.53 13.92 -16.82
CA SER A 398 -2.89 13.67 -18.24
C SER A 398 -3.22 12.20 -18.47
N ASN A 399 -2.38 11.29 -18.01
CA ASN A 399 -2.62 9.84 -18.14
C ASN A 399 -3.90 9.41 -17.42
N ARG A 400 -4.17 9.97 -16.23
CA ARG A 400 -5.41 9.68 -15.51
C ARG A 400 -6.64 10.15 -16.27
N GLN A 401 -6.60 11.33 -16.87
CA GLN A 401 -7.70 11.83 -17.70
C GLN A 401 -7.92 10.95 -18.92
N GLU A 402 -6.86 10.56 -19.61
CA GLU A 402 -6.94 9.64 -20.76
C GLU A 402 -7.46 8.26 -20.35
N TYR A 403 -6.99 7.72 -19.23
CA TYR A 403 -7.47 6.46 -18.68
C TYR A 403 -8.95 6.53 -18.28
N ILE A 404 -9.39 7.62 -17.63
CA ILE A 404 -10.80 7.85 -17.31
C ILE A 404 -11.65 7.92 -18.57
N ARG A 405 -11.15 8.60 -19.62
CA ARG A 405 -11.84 8.69 -20.92
C ARG A 405 -11.98 7.30 -21.55
N THR A 406 -10.90 6.51 -21.55
CA THR A 406 -10.88 5.15 -22.07
C THR A 406 -11.80 4.23 -21.30
N LEU A 407 -11.80 4.31 -19.96
CA LEU A 407 -12.71 3.57 -19.10
C LEU A 407 -14.17 3.93 -19.37
N ARG A 408 -14.50 5.20 -19.54
CA ARG A 408 -15.87 5.62 -19.88
C ARG A 408 -16.33 5.02 -21.20
N LEU A 409 -15.49 5.13 -22.24
CA LEU A 409 -15.79 4.54 -23.56
C LEU A 409 -15.94 3.01 -23.50
N THR A 410 -15.09 2.36 -22.72
CA THR A 410 -15.14 0.90 -22.53
C THR A 410 -16.38 0.48 -21.75
N ASN A 411 -16.74 1.20 -20.69
CA ASN A 411 -17.94 0.96 -19.92
C ASN A 411 -19.23 1.20 -20.74
N GLU A 412 -19.25 2.23 -21.60
CA GLU A 412 -20.37 2.44 -22.53
C GLU A 412 -20.51 1.28 -23.52
N LYS A 413 -19.40 0.80 -24.10
CA LYS A 413 -19.39 -0.38 -24.96
C LYS A 413 -19.88 -1.63 -24.21
N LEU A 414 -19.34 -1.85 -23.02
CA LEU A 414 -19.71 -2.99 -22.18
C LEU A 414 -21.21 -2.94 -21.81
N SER A 415 -21.73 -1.77 -21.46
CA SER A 415 -23.14 -1.58 -21.14
C SER A 415 -24.04 -1.90 -22.35
N LYS A 416 -23.67 -1.40 -23.55
CA LYS A 416 -24.39 -1.71 -24.80
C LYS A 416 -24.34 -3.20 -25.15
N THR A 417 -23.17 -3.83 -24.98
CA THR A 417 -23.02 -5.26 -25.24
C THR A 417 -23.82 -6.09 -24.24
N LYS A 418 -23.82 -5.68 -22.96
CA LYS A 418 -24.57 -6.36 -21.89
C LYS A 418 -26.09 -6.25 -22.12
N SER A 419 -26.59 -5.09 -22.54
CA SER A 419 -28.02 -4.95 -22.87
C SER A 419 -28.40 -5.76 -24.10
N ALA A 420 -27.58 -5.76 -25.15
CA ALA A 420 -27.82 -6.58 -26.34
C ALA A 420 -27.77 -8.09 -26.03
N LEU A 421 -26.83 -8.52 -25.16
CA LEU A 421 -26.78 -9.90 -24.71
C LEU A 421 -28.04 -10.29 -23.94
N LYS A 422 -28.46 -9.42 -23.00
CA LYS A 422 -29.69 -9.65 -22.21
C LYS A 422 -30.92 -9.77 -23.09
N GLU A 423 -31.07 -8.88 -24.08
CA GLU A 423 -32.16 -8.96 -25.05
C GLU A 423 -32.09 -10.27 -25.87
N SER A 424 -30.89 -10.69 -26.25
CA SER A 424 -30.71 -11.95 -26.98
C SER A 424 -31.02 -13.16 -26.10
N GLU A 425 -30.64 -13.16 -24.84
CA GLU A 425 -30.97 -14.21 -23.87
C GLU A 425 -32.47 -14.29 -23.60
N GLU A 426 -33.13 -13.13 -23.45
CA GLU A 426 -34.59 -13.06 -23.26
C GLU A 426 -35.34 -13.58 -24.48
N ARG A 427 -34.89 -13.22 -25.70
CA ARG A 427 -35.48 -13.76 -26.95
C ARG A 427 -35.27 -15.29 -27.05
N ALA A 428 -34.04 -15.77 -26.80
CA ALA A 428 -33.74 -17.20 -26.84
C ALA A 428 -34.59 -17.97 -25.81
N LYS A 429 -34.84 -17.40 -24.64
CA LYS A 429 -35.68 -18.00 -23.62
C LYS A 429 -37.16 -18.04 -24.03
N GLN A 430 -37.64 -16.96 -24.62
CA GLN A 430 -39.01 -16.89 -25.17
C GLN A 430 -39.19 -17.92 -26.30
N ASP A 431 -38.24 -18.02 -27.22
CA ASP A 431 -38.26 -19.00 -28.31
C ASP A 431 -38.30 -20.42 -27.75
N GLN A 432 -37.51 -20.70 -26.72
CA GLN A 432 -37.46 -22.00 -26.07
C GLN A 432 -38.76 -22.35 -25.33
N GLU A 433 -39.36 -21.37 -24.64
CA GLU A 433 -40.64 -21.52 -23.96
C GLU A 433 -41.75 -21.74 -24.97
N THR A 434 -41.78 -20.97 -26.07
CA THR A 434 -42.76 -21.12 -27.15
C THR A 434 -42.63 -22.49 -27.84
N GLN A 435 -41.41 -22.96 -28.07
CA GLN A 435 -41.14 -24.30 -28.62
C GLN A 435 -41.64 -25.39 -27.67
N LYS A 436 -41.38 -25.24 -26.37
CA LYS A 436 -41.80 -26.19 -25.35
C LYS A 436 -43.34 -26.25 -25.25
N GLU A 437 -44.00 -25.10 -25.19
CA GLU A 437 -45.46 -25.02 -25.19
C GLU A 437 -46.08 -25.63 -26.44
N SER A 438 -45.53 -25.33 -27.62
CA SER A 438 -45.99 -25.92 -28.88
C SER A 438 -45.83 -27.46 -28.86
N SER A 439 -44.73 -27.95 -28.33
CA SER A 439 -44.49 -29.41 -28.23
C SER A 439 -45.44 -30.07 -27.22
N GLU A 440 -45.72 -29.44 -26.10
CA GLU A 440 -46.68 -29.93 -25.09
C GLU A 440 -48.13 -29.90 -25.63
N ILE A 441 -48.51 -28.87 -26.36
CA ILE A 441 -49.81 -28.80 -27.03
C ILE A 441 -49.98 -29.91 -28.03
N ILE A 442 -49.01 -30.13 -28.92
CA ILE A 442 -49.03 -31.22 -29.93
C ILE A 442 -49.13 -32.57 -29.24
N SER A 443 -48.30 -32.81 -28.22
CA SER A 443 -48.34 -34.06 -27.47
C SER A 443 -49.68 -34.30 -26.80
N SER A 444 -50.25 -33.26 -26.17
CA SER A 444 -51.59 -33.31 -25.55
C SER A 444 -52.71 -33.57 -26.56
N MET A 445 -52.62 -32.96 -27.74
CA MET A 445 -53.59 -33.19 -28.82
C MET A 445 -53.54 -34.63 -29.32
N LEU A 446 -52.31 -35.13 -29.56
CA LEU A 446 -52.13 -36.53 -29.98
C LEU A 446 -52.73 -37.52 -28.97
N GLN A 447 -52.55 -37.28 -27.67
CA GLN A 447 -53.08 -38.15 -26.62
C GLN A 447 -54.63 -38.15 -26.54
N LYS A 448 -55.29 -37.09 -27.00
CA LYS A 448 -56.73 -36.95 -26.96
C LYS A 448 -57.46 -37.44 -28.23
N LEU A 449 -56.71 -37.77 -29.27
CA LEU A 449 -57.29 -38.30 -30.49
C LEU A 449 -58.00 -39.65 -30.24
N VAL A 450 -59.16 -39.80 -30.80
CA VAL A 450 -59.98 -41.01 -30.70
C VAL A 450 -59.37 -42.14 -31.55
N SER A 451 -58.72 -41.80 -32.64
CA SER A 451 -57.96 -42.73 -33.50
C SER A 451 -56.62 -43.07 -32.90
N GLY A 452 -56.22 -44.32 -32.98
CA GLY A 452 -54.89 -44.73 -32.59
C GLY A 452 -53.84 -44.13 -33.51
N VAL A 453 -52.87 -43.43 -32.91
CA VAL A 453 -51.72 -42.84 -33.64
C VAL A 453 -50.42 -43.44 -33.10
N VAL A 454 -49.56 -43.86 -34.01
CA VAL A 454 -48.21 -44.35 -33.69
C VAL A 454 -47.21 -43.81 -34.67
N ILE A 455 -46.04 -43.43 -34.19
CA ILE A 455 -44.90 -42.98 -34.97
C ILE A 455 -43.74 -43.93 -34.70
N VAL A 456 -43.09 -44.40 -35.75
CA VAL A 456 -41.96 -45.32 -35.66
C VAL A 456 -40.73 -44.76 -36.37
N ASP A 457 -39.55 -45.21 -35.96
CA ASP A 457 -38.29 -44.96 -36.64
C ASP A 457 -38.01 -45.96 -37.77
N GLU A 458 -36.89 -45.78 -38.42
CA GLU A 458 -36.42 -46.68 -39.53
C GLU A 458 -36.20 -48.13 -39.10
N THR A 459 -36.04 -48.39 -37.79
CA THR A 459 -35.87 -49.76 -37.24
C THR A 459 -37.19 -50.34 -36.76
N LEU A 460 -38.32 -49.66 -36.96
CA LEU A 460 -39.66 -50.04 -36.52
C LEU A 460 -39.83 -49.95 -34.97
N LYS A 461 -39.00 -49.18 -34.30
CA LYS A 461 -39.22 -48.81 -32.86
C LYS A 461 -40.20 -47.67 -32.76
N ILE A 462 -41.08 -47.76 -31.80
CA ILE A 462 -42.07 -46.72 -31.53
C ILE A 462 -41.38 -45.52 -30.92
N ILE A 463 -41.51 -44.33 -31.55
CA ILE A 463 -41.05 -43.07 -31.03
C ILE A 463 -42.11 -42.45 -30.13
N GLN A 464 -43.36 -42.51 -30.58
CA GLN A 464 -44.49 -41.93 -29.87
C GLN A 464 -45.78 -42.67 -30.26
N SER A 465 -46.63 -42.89 -29.29
CA SER A 465 -47.99 -43.36 -29.54
C SER A 465 -49.01 -42.64 -28.63
N ASN A 466 -50.27 -42.74 -28.98
CA ASN A 466 -51.33 -42.18 -28.17
C ASN A 466 -52.12 -43.27 -27.43
N ARG A 467 -52.93 -42.83 -26.44
CA ARG A 467 -53.77 -43.75 -25.63
C ARG A 467 -54.74 -44.57 -26.49
N ALA A 468 -55.23 -44.03 -27.59
CA ALA A 468 -56.15 -44.74 -28.48
C ALA A 468 -55.45 -45.91 -29.19
N PHE A 469 -54.18 -45.75 -29.58
CA PHE A 469 -53.36 -46.81 -30.15
C PHE A 469 -53.14 -47.97 -29.14
N ILE A 470 -52.81 -47.61 -27.90
CA ILE A 470 -52.60 -48.58 -26.82
C ILE A 470 -53.87 -49.37 -26.53
N ARG A 471 -55.04 -48.68 -26.51
CA ARG A 471 -56.34 -49.34 -26.36
C ARG A 471 -56.70 -50.32 -27.52
N ILE A 472 -56.36 -49.97 -28.76
CA ILE A 472 -56.56 -50.83 -29.92
C ILE A 472 -55.72 -52.12 -29.81
N LEU A 473 -54.49 -52.01 -29.28
CA LEU A 473 -53.61 -53.15 -29.06
C LEU A 473 -54.11 -54.10 -27.97
N GLY A 474 -54.89 -53.62 -26.99
CA GLY A 474 -55.47 -54.40 -25.88
C GLY A 474 -54.64 -54.44 -24.62
N GLU A 475 -55.05 -55.30 -23.65
CA GLU A 475 -54.49 -55.29 -22.27
C GLU A 475 -53.00 -55.51 -22.17
N GLU A 476 -52.45 -56.37 -23.06
CA GLU A 476 -50.99 -56.66 -23.08
C GLU A 476 -50.17 -55.41 -23.35
N ALA A 477 -50.60 -54.56 -24.30
CA ALA A 477 -49.96 -53.30 -24.61
C ALA A 477 -50.15 -52.25 -23.46
N GLY A 478 -51.31 -52.34 -22.77
CA GLY A 478 -51.53 -51.53 -21.57
C GLY A 478 -50.53 -51.82 -20.44
N MET A 479 -50.22 -53.09 -20.18
CA MET A 479 -49.19 -53.46 -19.20
C MET A 479 -47.81 -52.96 -19.57
N VAL A 480 -47.49 -52.92 -20.88
CA VAL A 480 -46.21 -52.35 -21.35
C VAL A 480 -46.20 -50.81 -21.22
N ASP A 481 -47.33 -50.16 -21.44
CA ASP A 481 -47.47 -48.71 -21.29
C ASP A 481 -47.26 -48.23 -19.82
N GLU A 482 -47.66 -49.03 -18.83
CA GLU A 482 -47.39 -48.73 -17.41
C GLU A 482 -45.89 -48.69 -17.11
N VAL A 483 -45.06 -49.46 -17.82
CA VAL A 483 -43.60 -49.51 -17.63
C VAL A 483 -42.90 -48.55 -18.59
N ILE A 484 -43.38 -48.42 -19.81
CA ILE A 484 -42.80 -47.58 -20.88
C ILE A 484 -43.92 -46.69 -21.44
N PRO A 485 -44.11 -45.47 -20.86
CA PRO A 485 -45.20 -44.57 -21.27
C PRO A 485 -45.19 -44.28 -22.78
N GLY A 486 -46.34 -44.44 -23.43
CA GLY A 486 -46.48 -44.26 -24.88
C GLY A 486 -45.80 -45.32 -25.71
N LEU A 487 -45.39 -46.45 -25.12
CA LEU A 487 -44.64 -47.56 -25.75
C LEU A 487 -43.34 -47.10 -26.44
N ALA A 488 -42.76 -46.01 -25.99
CA ALA A 488 -41.59 -45.39 -26.62
C ALA A 488 -40.36 -46.31 -26.55
N GLY A 489 -39.75 -46.65 -27.70
CA GLY A 489 -38.65 -47.58 -27.82
C GLY A 489 -39.06 -49.05 -27.97
N ALA A 490 -40.34 -49.39 -27.80
CA ALA A 490 -40.83 -50.76 -28.05
C ALA A 490 -40.77 -51.11 -29.53
N ASP A 491 -40.43 -52.36 -29.84
CA ASP A 491 -40.41 -52.83 -31.20
C ASP A 491 -41.83 -53.12 -31.70
N LEU A 492 -42.25 -52.42 -32.75
CA LEU A 492 -43.57 -52.62 -33.37
C LEU A 492 -43.86 -54.05 -33.78
N LYS A 493 -42.83 -54.79 -34.15
CA LYS A 493 -42.97 -56.22 -34.59
C LYS A 493 -43.40 -57.14 -33.46
N SER A 494 -43.10 -56.78 -32.22
CA SER A 494 -43.53 -57.56 -31.06
C SER A 494 -44.95 -57.24 -30.61
N LEU A 495 -45.52 -56.12 -31.06
CA LEU A 495 -46.83 -55.63 -30.63
C LEU A 495 -47.93 -55.89 -31.71
N LEU A 496 -47.54 -55.96 -32.96
CA LEU A 496 -48.49 -56.10 -34.10
C LEU A 496 -48.14 -57.29 -35.02
N PRO A 497 -49.15 -57.92 -35.59
CA PRO A 497 -48.95 -59.03 -36.59
C PRO A 497 -48.18 -58.60 -37.83
N VAL A 498 -47.61 -59.60 -38.55
CA VAL A 498 -46.74 -59.41 -39.72
C VAL A 498 -47.31 -58.45 -40.76
N HIS A 499 -48.58 -58.54 -41.03
CA HIS A 499 -49.24 -57.74 -42.06
C HIS A 499 -49.31 -56.25 -41.72
N PHE A 500 -49.31 -55.84 -40.37
CA PHE A 500 -49.27 -54.44 -39.96
C PHE A 500 -47.87 -53.90 -40.13
N TYR A 501 -46.85 -54.48 -39.52
CA TYR A 501 -45.51 -53.88 -39.57
C TYR A 501 -44.90 -53.93 -40.98
N LYS A 502 -45.35 -54.83 -41.87
CA LYS A 502 -44.98 -54.82 -43.30
C LYS A 502 -45.47 -53.52 -43.98
N MET A 503 -46.57 -52.95 -43.59
CA MET A 503 -47.04 -51.68 -44.15
C MET A 503 -46.10 -50.53 -43.76
N PHE A 504 -45.62 -50.47 -42.50
CA PHE A 504 -44.62 -49.52 -42.10
C PHE A 504 -43.28 -49.69 -42.81
N SER A 505 -42.83 -50.94 -42.93
CA SER A 505 -41.62 -51.27 -43.71
C SER A 505 -41.71 -50.81 -45.14
N TYR A 506 -42.86 -51.02 -45.78
CA TYR A 506 -43.11 -50.58 -47.17
C TYR A 506 -43.03 -49.06 -47.27
N VAL A 507 -43.75 -48.32 -46.41
CA VAL A 507 -43.75 -46.84 -46.37
C VAL A 507 -42.35 -46.28 -46.09
N LEU A 508 -41.60 -46.88 -45.20
CA LEU A 508 -40.23 -46.44 -44.89
C LEU A 508 -39.26 -46.71 -46.05
N THR A 509 -39.56 -47.73 -46.92
CA THR A 509 -38.68 -48.10 -48.05
C THR A 509 -39.07 -47.38 -49.33
N SER A 510 -40.38 -47.27 -49.61
CA SER A 510 -40.90 -46.71 -50.88
C SER A 510 -41.22 -45.21 -50.79
N ASP A 511 -41.37 -44.71 -49.61
CA ASP A 511 -41.82 -43.30 -49.27
C ASP A 511 -43.27 -43.02 -49.80
N GLU A 512 -44.03 -44.09 -50.14
CA GLU A 512 -45.40 -44.00 -50.58
C GLU A 512 -46.37 -44.26 -49.40
N SER A 513 -47.45 -43.46 -49.28
CA SER A 513 -48.47 -43.65 -48.25
C SER A 513 -49.41 -44.78 -48.57
N ILE A 514 -49.85 -45.50 -47.56
CA ILE A 514 -50.94 -46.48 -47.64
C ILE A 514 -52.15 -45.81 -46.95
N GLU A 515 -53.22 -45.60 -47.69
CA GLU A 515 -54.40 -44.93 -47.13
C GLU A 515 -55.56 -45.93 -46.97
N ASN A 516 -56.27 -45.79 -45.82
CA ASN A 516 -57.55 -46.41 -45.49
C ASN A 516 -57.62 -47.89 -45.80
N LYS A 517 -56.56 -48.64 -45.50
CA LYS A 517 -56.52 -50.07 -45.70
C LYS A 517 -57.29 -50.81 -44.59
N ASP A 518 -58.33 -51.50 -44.92
CA ASP A 518 -59.11 -52.32 -43.99
C ASP A 518 -58.33 -53.55 -43.56
N VAL A 519 -58.17 -53.73 -42.26
CA VAL A 519 -57.45 -54.85 -41.64
C VAL A 519 -58.25 -55.33 -40.44
N ILE A 520 -58.33 -56.64 -40.29
CA ILE A 520 -58.93 -57.30 -39.12
C ILE A 520 -57.83 -57.53 -38.08
N TYR A 521 -58.01 -56.95 -36.87
CA TYR A 521 -57.12 -57.14 -35.74
C TYR A 521 -57.92 -57.56 -34.50
N LYS A 522 -57.62 -58.79 -34.04
CA LYS A 522 -58.48 -59.48 -33.07
C LYS A 522 -59.92 -59.53 -33.63
N ASP A 523 -60.89 -59.12 -32.90
CA ASP A 523 -62.31 -59.16 -33.37
C ASP A 523 -62.79 -57.79 -33.95
N ASN A 524 -61.88 -56.82 -34.11
CA ASN A 524 -62.21 -55.48 -34.59
C ASN A 524 -61.77 -55.23 -36.03
N LYS A 525 -62.58 -54.54 -36.79
CA LYS A 525 -62.24 -54.08 -38.15
C LYS A 525 -61.64 -52.70 -38.03
N LEU A 526 -60.36 -52.52 -38.35
CA LEU A 526 -59.59 -51.28 -38.29
C LEU A 526 -59.36 -50.75 -39.70
N SER A 527 -59.54 -49.45 -39.89
CA SER A 527 -59.04 -48.75 -41.08
C SER A 527 -57.65 -48.19 -40.70
N VAL A 528 -56.64 -48.60 -41.44
CA VAL A 528 -55.23 -48.23 -41.14
C VAL A 528 -54.67 -47.40 -42.29
N SER A 529 -54.18 -46.25 -41.99
CA SER A 529 -53.38 -45.43 -42.91
C SER A 529 -51.97 -45.28 -42.37
N VAL A 530 -50.96 -45.53 -43.19
CA VAL A 530 -49.55 -45.41 -42.88
C VAL A 530 -48.92 -44.42 -43.85
N PHE A 531 -48.20 -43.47 -43.39
CA PHE A 531 -47.60 -42.38 -44.18
C PHE A 531 -46.19 -42.01 -43.69
N PRO A 532 -45.31 -41.56 -44.60
CA PRO A 532 -44.00 -41.03 -44.16
C PRO A 532 -44.13 -39.68 -43.47
N ILE A 533 -43.51 -39.51 -42.28
CA ILE A 533 -43.39 -38.23 -41.61
C ILE A 533 -42.10 -37.56 -42.04
N ARG A 534 -41.06 -38.33 -42.19
CA ARG A 534 -39.76 -37.89 -42.74
C ARG A 534 -39.22 -39.05 -43.62
N SER A 535 -38.95 -38.74 -44.88
CA SER A 535 -38.50 -39.73 -45.88
C SER A 535 -37.46 -40.69 -45.33
N HIS A 536 -37.73 -41.98 -45.43
CA HIS A 536 -36.91 -43.13 -45.01
C HIS A 536 -36.46 -43.12 -43.52
N LYS A 537 -36.95 -42.15 -42.68
CA LYS A 537 -36.56 -42.07 -41.25
C LYS A 537 -37.70 -42.34 -40.29
N PHE A 538 -38.84 -41.72 -40.52
CA PHE A 538 -39.99 -41.85 -39.64
C PHE A 538 -41.28 -42.08 -40.41
N ALA A 539 -42.02 -43.07 -39.97
CA ALA A 539 -43.37 -43.34 -40.49
C ALA A 539 -44.41 -43.18 -39.38
N GLY A 540 -45.50 -42.57 -39.71
CA GLY A 540 -46.69 -42.48 -38.86
C GLY A 540 -47.81 -43.35 -39.33
N ALA A 541 -48.65 -43.83 -38.41
CA ALA A 541 -49.89 -44.51 -38.78
C ALA A 541 -51.07 -43.99 -37.95
N ILE A 542 -52.19 -43.95 -38.57
CA ILE A 542 -53.51 -43.71 -37.97
C ILE A 542 -54.34 -44.97 -38.06
N LEU A 543 -54.81 -45.46 -36.93
CA LEU A 543 -55.68 -46.62 -36.83
C LEU A 543 -57.04 -46.20 -36.34
N ARG A 544 -58.09 -46.40 -37.09
CA ARG A 544 -59.47 -46.09 -36.74
C ARG A 544 -60.28 -47.37 -36.54
N ASP A 545 -60.87 -47.44 -35.36
CA ASP A 545 -61.85 -48.48 -35.10
C ASP A 545 -63.18 -48.12 -35.77
N MET A 546 -63.71 -48.95 -36.62
CA MET A 546 -64.91 -48.70 -37.46
C MET A 546 -66.24 -48.72 -36.66
N TYR A 547 -66.18 -49.10 -35.37
CA TYR A 547 -67.37 -49.29 -34.52
C TYR A 547 -67.53 -48.24 -33.38
N VAL A 548 -66.70 -47.18 -33.24
CA VAL A 548 -66.77 -46.19 -32.15
C VAL A 548 -67.52 -44.92 -32.63
N PRO A 549 -68.59 -44.45 -31.95
CA PRO A 549 -69.35 -43.21 -32.30
C PRO A 549 -68.57 -41.95 -32.05
N GLU A 550 -68.73 -40.95 -32.95
CA GLU A 550 -68.07 -39.63 -32.87
C GLU A 550 -68.48 -38.83 -31.64
N VAL A 551 -67.52 -38.20 -30.96
CA VAL A 551 -67.69 -37.27 -29.82
C VAL A 551 -67.94 -35.83 -30.32
N ARG A 552 -68.91 -35.14 -29.72
CA ARG A 552 -69.50 -33.86 -30.12
C ARG A 552 -68.53 -32.66 -30.13
N LYS A 553 -68.63 -31.84 -31.16
CA LYS A 553 -67.87 -30.61 -31.44
C LYS A 553 -67.96 -29.51 -30.37
N GLU A 554 -68.94 -29.49 -29.50
CA GLU A 554 -69.23 -28.37 -28.59
C GLU A 554 -68.28 -28.24 -27.39
N GLN A 555 -67.59 -29.31 -26.93
CA GLN A 555 -66.70 -29.25 -25.78
C GLN A 555 -65.34 -28.59 -26.08
N ILE A 556 -64.94 -28.44 -27.35
CA ILE A 556 -63.63 -27.88 -27.75
C ILE A 556 -63.68 -26.35 -27.79
N ILE A 557 -64.82 -25.76 -28.14
CA ILE A 557 -64.97 -24.28 -28.29
C ILE A 557 -64.96 -23.57 -26.95
N ASN A 558 -65.55 -24.14 -25.90
CA ASN A 558 -65.61 -23.47 -24.57
C ASN A 558 -64.25 -23.38 -23.86
N ARG A 559 -63.34 -24.31 -24.08
CA ARG A 559 -62.03 -24.28 -23.41
C ARG A 559 -61.01 -23.36 -24.08
N LEU A 560 -61.17 -23.01 -25.38
CA LEU A 560 -60.36 -22.01 -26.07
C LEU A 560 -60.65 -20.58 -25.61
N SER A 561 -61.85 -20.27 -25.21
CA SER A 561 -62.23 -18.95 -24.70
C SER A 561 -61.64 -18.65 -23.31
N GLU A 562 -61.54 -19.64 -22.42
CA GLU A 562 -60.95 -19.47 -21.09
C GLU A 562 -59.44 -19.12 -21.17
N VAL A 563 -58.69 -19.67 -22.11
CA VAL A 563 -57.25 -19.42 -22.26
C VAL A 563 -56.97 -18.02 -22.84
N ILE A 564 -57.87 -17.45 -23.60
CA ILE A 564 -57.75 -16.09 -24.15
C ILE A 564 -57.94 -15.04 -23.05
N ASP A 565 -58.88 -15.27 -22.14
CA ASP A 565 -59.18 -14.34 -21.04
C ASP A 565 -58.03 -14.28 -19.98
N GLU A 566 -57.40 -15.41 -19.67
CA GLU A 566 -56.22 -15.44 -18.78
C GLU A 566 -55.02 -14.69 -19.34
N ASN A 567 -54.80 -14.71 -20.65
CA ASN A 567 -53.68 -13.96 -21.28
C ASN A 567 -53.95 -12.45 -21.31
N PHE A 568 -55.20 -12.01 -21.41
CA PHE A 568 -55.54 -10.58 -21.35
C PHE A 568 -55.29 -9.94 -19.99
N ASP A 569 -55.56 -10.65 -18.89
CA ASP A 569 -55.26 -10.23 -17.52
C ASP A 569 -53.76 -10.09 -17.23
N MET A 570 -52.92 -10.95 -17.82
CA MET A 570 -51.48 -10.90 -17.67
C MET A 570 -50.88 -9.67 -18.36
N VAL A 571 -51.35 -9.29 -19.55
CA VAL A 571 -50.90 -8.09 -20.28
C VAL A 571 -51.26 -6.80 -19.52
N GLN A 572 -52.41 -6.73 -18.86
CA GLN A 572 -52.78 -5.58 -18.04
C GLN A 572 -51.90 -5.41 -16.79
N LYS A 573 -51.49 -6.51 -16.12
CA LYS A 573 -50.57 -6.45 -14.97
C LYS A 573 -49.19 -5.97 -15.36
N ILE A 574 -48.67 -6.35 -16.51
CA ILE A 574 -47.35 -5.90 -17.02
C ILE A 574 -47.37 -4.40 -17.34
N ALA A 575 -48.45 -3.88 -17.94
CA ALA A 575 -48.59 -2.44 -18.24
C ALA A 575 -48.63 -1.57 -16.98
N PHE A 576 -49.26 -2.06 -15.91
CA PHE A 576 -49.32 -1.38 -14.61
C PHE A 576 -47.95 -1.28 -13.93
N LEU A 577 -47.15 -2.38 -13.90
CA LEU A 577 -45.82 -2.42 -13.31
C LEU A 577 -44.80 -1.53 -14.05
N LEU A 578 -44.93 -1.38 -15.38
CA LEU A 578 -44.09 -0.49 -16.17
C LEU A 578 -44.39 0.99 -15.91
N GLY A 579 -45.67 1.34 -15.65
CA GLY A 579 -46.07 2.69 -15.26
C GLY A 579 -45.56 3.14 -13.89
N GLU A 580 -45.54 2.23 -12.93
CA GLU A 580 -45.03 2.51 -11.56
C GLU A 580 -43.50 2.68 -11.52
N GLY A 581 -42.78 1.93 -12.34
CA GLY A 581 -41.31 2.06 -12.50
C GLY A 581 -40.89 3.40 -13.11
N ALA A 582 -41.63 3.90 -14.08
CA ALA A 582 -41.36 5.19 -14.74
C ALA A 582 -41.56 6.37 -13.78
N ALA A 583 -42.63 6.38 -12.97
CA ALA A 583 -42.89 7.44 -12.00
C ALA A 583 -41.86 7.52 -10.88
N LYS A 584 -41.32 6.39 -10.44
CA LYS A 584 -40.25 6.31 -9.41
C LYS A 584 -38.90 6.84 -9.92
N THR A 585 -38.61 6.61 -11.20
CA THR A 585 -37.37 7.11 -11.86
C THR A 585 -37.44 8.62 -12.06
N GLU A 586 -38.62 9.17 -12.38
CA GLU A 586 -38.83 10.61 -12.51
C GLU A 586 -38.71 11.36 -11.18
N GLN A 587 -39.20 10.79 -10.08
CA GLN A 587 -39.01 11.34 -8.73
C GLN A 587 -37.52 11.35 -8.30
N MET A 588 -36.77 10.31 -8.61
CA MET A 588 -35.32 10.27 -8.32
C MET A 588 -34.53 11.32 -9.12
N LEU A 589 -34.83 11.49 -10.40
CA LEU A 589 -34.21 12.51 -11.25
C LEU A 589 -34.47 13.92 -10.76
N ASN A 590 -35.73 14.22 -10.38
CA ASN A 590 -36.08 15.53 -9.84
C ASN A 590 -35.37 15.83 -8.51
N SER A 591 -35.20 14.86 -7.61
CA SER A 591 -34.48 15.07 -6.36
C SER A 591 -32.97 15.34 -6.58
N VAL A 592 -32.36 14.75 -7.61
CA VAL A 592 -30.96 15.01 -7.99
C VAL A 592 -30.79 16.40 -8.60
N ILE A 593 -31.76 16.84 -9.42
CA ILE A 593 -31.75 18.17 -10.02
C ILE A 593 -31.91 19.27 -8.94
N GLU A 594 -32.81 19.09 -7.96
CA GLU A 594 -32.97 20.02 -6.84
C GLU A 594 -31.73 20.09 -5.93
N SER A 595 -31.04 18.97 -5.70
CA SER A 595 -29.80 18.96 -4.91
C SER A 595 -28.67 19.74 -5.59
N HIS A 596 -28.56 19.70 -6.93
CA HIS A 596 -27.58 20.47 -7.69
C HIS A 596 -27.90 21.96 -7.82
N GLN A 597 -29.18 22.33 -7.86
CA GLN A 597 -29.58 23.74 -7.90
C GLN A 597 -29.40 24.47 -6.58
N ASN A 598 -29.40 23.76 -5.45
CA ASN A 598 -29.14 24.33 -4.12
C ASN A 598 -27.61 24.46 -3.80
N GLN A 599 -26.72 23.78 -4.51
CA GLN A 599 -25.27 23.98 -4.40
C GLN A 599 -24.73 25.16 -5.23
N ALA A 600 -25.48 25.65 -6.18
CA ALA A 600 -25.09 26.80 -7.01
C ALA A 600 -25.52 28.17 -6.44
N LYS A 601 -26.16 28.19 -5.25
CA LYS A 601 -26.64 29.42 -4.55
C LYS A 601 -25.97 29.64 -3.16
N LYS A 602 -24.82 29.00 -2.93
CA LYS A 602 -23.99 29.37 -1.77
C LYS A 602 -22.60 29.85 -2.22
#